data_0cd7a37d29d3a8057f4aeb6e7a185904
#
_entry.id   0cd7a37d29d3a8057f4aeb6e7a185904
#
_cell.length_a   1.000
_cell.length_b   1.000
_cell.length_c   1.000
_cell.angle_alpha   90.00
_cell.angle_beta   90.00
_cell.angle_gamma   90.00
#
_symmetry.space_group_name_H-M   'P 1'
#
loop_
_entity.id
_entity.type
_entity.pdbx_description
1 polymer ?
#
loop_
_entity_poly.entity_id
_entity_poly.type
_entity_poly.pdbx_seq_one_letter_code
_entity_poly.pdbx_strand_id
1 'polypeptide(L)'
;MSDLLYELNARDEISSVSEEWLRFALANGGELLDRTQILGRLLWDFIGDVETQHIYRLLHRRVRAGGAPVRLCFRCDAPDRRRLLDLGISAGSESRLIYRVRTLREQERQPMALLEHDHPRSEHFVTICAWCERVAVPAHGWLEIEAAIAVLPALAEPRPPQLTHGVCEVCAQALHGALSEEPVSAALAQL
;
A
#
# COMPACT_ATOMS: atom_id res chain seq x y z
N MET A 1 -16.16 8.27 7.56
CA MET A 1 -15.24 8.48 6.42
C MET A 1 -15.79 7.71 5.23
N SER A 2 -15.79 8.32 4.03
CA SER A 2 -16.33 7.68 2.82
C SER A 2 -15.31 6.70 2.25
N ASP A 3 -15.78 5.62 1.62
CA ASP A 3 -14.92 4.63 0.97
C ASP A 3 -14.23 5.25 -0.27
N LEU A 4 -12.96 4.92 -0.48
CA LEU A 4 -12.24 5.24 -1.70
C LEU A 4 -12.52 4.11 -2.69
N LEU A 5 -13.13 4.43 -3.83
CA LEU A 5 -13.49 3.44 -4.84
C LEU A 5 -12.75 3.71 -6.14
N TYR A 6 -12.26 2.65 -6.77
CA TYR A 6 -11.81 2.68 -8.16
C TYR A 6 -12.07 1.34 -8.82
N GLU A 7 -12.14 1.35 -10.14
CA GLU A 7 -12.37 0.15 -10.94
C GLU A 7 -11.26 -0.03 -11.97
N LEU A 8 -10.94 -1.28 -12.24
CA LEU A 8 -10.07 -1.68 -13.33
C LEU A 8 -10.87 -2.45 -14.36
N ASN A 9 -10.56 -2.23 -15.63
CA ASN A 9 -11.08 -3.04 -16.72
C ASN A 9 -10.33 -4.38 -16.84
N ALA A 10 -10.68 -5.21 -17.82
CA ALA A 10 -10.06 -6.52 -18.04
C ALA A 10 -8.54 -6.46 -18.35
N ARG A 11 -8.01 -5.29 -18.71
CA ARG A 11 -6.59 -5.06 -19.01
C ARG A 11 -5.82 -4.43 -17.86
N ASP A 12 -6.43 -4.32 -16.67
CA ASP A 12 -5.88 -3.61 -15.49
C ASP A 12 -5.68 -2.10 -15.72
N GLU A 13 -6.41 -1.49 -16.67
CA GLU A 13 -6.47 -0.06 -16.85
C GLU A 13 -7.52 0.52 -15.87
N ILE A 14 -7.22 1.64 -15.24
CA ILE A 14 -8.14 2.33 -14.34
C ILE A 14 -9.30 2.89 -15.16
N SER A 15 -10.50 2.38 -14.95
CA SER A 15 -11.71 2.76 -15.69
C SER A 15 -12.60 3.74 -14.94
N SER A 16 -12.48 3.80 -13.61
CA SER A 16 -13.28 4.69 -12.76
C SER A 16 -12.53 5.00 -11.47
N VAL A 17 -12.71 6.21 -10.93
CA VAL A 17 -12.29 6.63 -9.60
C VAL A 17 -13.36 7.48 -8.95
N SER A 18 -13.60 7.32 -7.64
CA SER A 18 -14.53 8.15 -6.88
C SER A 18 -13.97 9.55 -6.57
N GLU A 19 -14.85 10.50 -6.25
CA GLU A 19 -14.43 11.84 -5.80
C GLU A 19 -13.64 11.77 -4.49
N GLU A 20 -14.00 10.82 -3.61
CA GLU A 20 -13.28 10.57 -2.37
C GLU A 20 -11.84 10.12 -2.63
N TRP A 21 -11.65 9.26 -3.65
CA TRP A 21 -10.32 8.82 -4.06
C TRP A 21 -9.47 10.02 -4.54
N LEU A 22 -10.03 10.88 -5.39
CA LEU A 22 -9.33 12.08 -5.88
C LEU A 22 -8.97 13.04 -4.75
N ARG A 23 -9.90 13.26 -3.81
CA ARG A 23 -9.63 14.10 -2.63
C ARG A 23 -8.53 13.52 -1.75
N PHE A 24 -8.53 12.20 -1.57
CA PHE A 24 -7.48 11.51 -0.82
C PHE A 24 -6.13 11.64 -1.52
N ALA A 25 -6.07 11.43 -2.84
CA ALA A 25 -4.84 11.58 -3.62
C ALA A 25 -4.28 13.01 -3.49
N LEU A 26 -5.11 14.02 -3.70
CA LEU A 26 -4.73 15.43 -3.56
C LEU A 26 -4.17 15.74 -2.17
N ALA A 27 -4.80 15.26 -1.11
CA ALA A 27 -4.36 15.47 0.28
C ALA A 27 -3.07 14.71 0.65
N ASN A 28 -2.55 13.84 -0.24
CA ASN A 28 -1.39 12.99 0.02
C ASN A 28 -0.33 13.08 -1.09
N GLY A 29 -0.11 14.27 -1.65
CA GLY A 29 0.93 14.53 -2.64
C GLY A 29 0.57 14.13 -4.08
N GLY A 30 -0.68 13.75 -4.33
CA GLY A 30 -1.20 13.47 -5.67
C GLY A 30 -1.75 14.70 -6.39
N GLU A 31 -1.13 15.85 -6.24
CA GLU A 31 -1.62 17.15 -6.76
C GLU A 31 -1.74 17.19 -8.29
N LEU A 32 -0.96 16.37 -8.99
CA LEU A 32 -1.02 16.24 -10.44
C LEU A 32 -1.97 15.10 -10.91
N LEU A 33 -2.58 14.37 -9.99
CA LEU A 33 -3.45 13.23 -10.30
C LEU A 33 -4.90 13.67 -10.43
N ASP A 34 -5.27 14.20 -11.60
CA ASP A 34 -6.67 14.38 -11.96
C ASP A 34 -7.23 13.16 -12.72
N ARG A 35 -8.55 13.16 -12.97
CA ARG A 35 -9.21 12.07 -13.69
C ARG A 35 -8.61 11.81 -15.08
N THR A 36 -8.20 12.86 -15.78
CA THR A 36 -7.71 12.75 -17.16
C THR A 36 -6.33 12.09 -17.20
N GLN A 37 -5.56 12.21 -16.15
CA GLN A 37 -4.24 11.64 -16.02
C GLN A 37 -4.24 10.21 -15.45
N ILE A 38 -5.36 9.78 -14.87
CA ILE A 38 -5.49 8.48 -14.21
C ILE A 38 -6.26 7.51 -15.09
N LEU A 39 -7.40 7.95 -15.67
CA LEU A 39 -8.27 7.07 -16.43
C LEU A 39 -7.59 6.56 -17.70
N GLY A 40 -7.72 5.27 -17.95
CA GLY A 40 -7.12 4.57 -19.09
C GLY A 40 -5.65 4.17 -18.86
N ARG A 41 -5.00 4.59 -17.77
CA ARG A 41 -3.66 4.13 -17.46
C ARG A 41 -3.69 2.79 -16.74
N LEU A 42 -2.61 2.04 -16.88
CA LEU A 42 -2.42 0.77 -16.18
C LEU A 42 -2.21 1.03 -14.69
N LEU A 43 -2.82 0.21 -13.83
CA LEU A 43 -2.53 0.22 -12.39
C LEU A 43 -1.02 0.10 -12.12
N TRP A 44 -0.33 -0.64 -12.97
CA TRP A 44 1.12 -0.91 -12.86
C TRP A 44 2.00 0.34 -13.02
N ASP A 45 1.50 1.39 -13.64
CA ASP A 45 2.20 2.68 -13.76
C ASP A 45 2.30 3.42 -12.41
N PHE A 46 1.45 3.05 -11.45
CA PHE A 46 1.36 3.65 -10.11
C PHE A 46 1.98 2.79 -9.01
N ILE A 47 2.42 1.57 -9.32
CA ILE A 47 3.06 0.66 -8.38
C ILE A 47 4.51 0.44 -8.85
N GLY A 48 5.46 1.11 -8.22
CA GLY A 48 6.87 1.08 -8.64
C GLY A 48 7.60 -0.22 -8.30
N ASP A 49 7.08 -1.02 -7.38
CA ASP A 49 7.73 -2.24 -6.90
C ASP A 49 7.22 -3.49 -7.62
N VAL A 50 8.15 -4.27 -8.18
CA VAL A 50 7.86 -5.47 -8.99
C VAL A 50 7.21 -6.59 -8.16
N GLU A 51 7.63 -6.77 -6.90
CA GLU A 51 7.07 -7.79 -6.01
C GLU A 51 5.62 -7.47 -5.67
N THR A 52 5.34 -6.21 -5.33
CA THR A 52 3.97 -5.73 -5.08
C THR A 52 3.11 -5.89 -6.33
N GLN A 53 3.59 -5.52 -7.52
CA GLN A 53 2.88 -5.77 -8.78
C GLN A 53 2.57 -7.26 -8.98
N HIS A 54 3.54 -8.13 -8.69
CA HIS A 54 3.36 -9.59 -8.83
C HIS A 54 2.23 -10.10 -7.93
N ILE A 55 2.20 -9.69 -6.67
CA ILE A 55 1.15 -10.03 -5.70
C ILE A 55 -0.23 -9.57 -6.20
N TYR A 56 -0.35 -8.31 -6.62
CA TYR A 56 -1.62 -7.81 -7.15
C TYR A 56 -2.08 -8.58 -8.39
N ARG A 57 -1.17 -8.96 -9.31
CA ARG A 57 -1.52 -9.78 -10.46
C ARG A 57 -2.04 -11.17 -10.07
N LEU A 58 -1.51 -11.78 -9.00
CA LEU A 58 -2.03 -13.03 -8.46
C LEU A 58 -3.46 -12.84 -7.91
N LEU A 59 -3.69 -11.79 -7.12
CA LEU A 59 -5.01 -11.46 -6.58
C LEU A 59 -6.03 -11.19 -7.69
N HIS A 60 -5.65 -10.41 -8.74
CA HIS A 60 -6.49 -10.15 -9.89
C HIS A 60 -6.91 -11.44 -10.61
N ARG A 61 -5.95 -12.33 -10.89
CA ARG A 61 -6.24 -13.62 -11.54
C ARG A 61 -7.22 -14.44 -10.72
N ARG A 62 -6.99 -14.54 -9.41
CA ARG A 62 -7.87 -15.28 -8.50
C ARG A 62 -9.30 -14.72 -8.50
N VAL A 63 -9.44 -13.41 -8.33
CA VAL A 63 -10.76 -12.76 -8.27
C VAL A 63 -11.49 -12.88 -9.61
N ARG A 64 -10.80 -12.69 -10.74
CA ARG A 64 -11.39 -12.84 -12.09
C ARG A 64 -11.76 -14.27 -12.44
N ALA A 65 -11.06 -15.26 -11.90
CA ALA A 65 -11.39 -16.67 -12.07
C ALA A 65 -12.64 -17.13 -11.28
N GLY A 66 -13.36 -16.21 -10.66
CA GLY A 66 -14.54 -16.50 -9.86
C GLY A 66 -14.24 -16.81 -8.40
N GLY A 67 -13.02 -16.52 -7.93
CA GLY A 67 -12.66 -16.62 -6.53
C GLY A 67 -13.44 -15.64 -5.65
N ALA A 68 -13.53 -15.93 -4.35
CA ALA A 68 -14.17 -15.05 -3.39
C ALA A 68 -13.49 -13.66 -3.38
N PRO A 69 -14.21 -12.58 -3.02
CA PRO A 69 -13.61 -11.27 -2.82
C PRO A 69 -12.44 -11.33 -1.84
N VAL A 70 -11.38 -10.63 -2.15
CA VAL A 70 -10.20 -10.52 -1.29
C VAL A 70 -10.38 -9.35 -0.34
N ARG A 71 -9.99 -9.54 0.93
CA ARG A 71 -9.87 -8.46 1.91
C ARG A 71 -8.52 -8.54 2.60
N LEU A 72 -7.83 -7.40 2.65
CA LEU A 72 -6.50 -7.26 3.23
C LEU A 72 -6.41 -5.94 3.98
N CYS A 73 -5.76 -5.94 5.14
CA CYS A 73 -5.35 -4.69 5.78
C CYS A 73 -3.95 -4.32 5.32
N PHE A 74 -3.71 -3.04 5.13
CA PHE A 74 -2.39 -2.52 4.81
C PHE A 74 -2.19 -1.13 5.41
N ARG A 75 -0.96 -0.68 5.50
CA ARG A 75 -0.65 0.68 5.92
C ARG A 75 -0.43 1.58 4.70
N CYS A 76 -0.84 2.83 4.85
CA CYS A 76 -0.59 3.89 3.88
C CYS A 76 -0.35 5.18 4.69
N ASP A 77 0.83 5.27 5.27
CA ASP A 77 1.20 6.37 6.13
C ASP A 77 1.53 7.63 5.33
N ALA A 78 1.28 8.77 5.93
CA ALA A 78 1.86 10.05 5.51
C ALA A 78 2.98 10.44 6.49
N PRO A 79 3.81 11.43 6.17
CA PRO A 79 4.87 11.87 7.07
C PRO A 79 4.40 12.14 8.50
N ASP A 80 3.25 12.76 8.66
CA ASP A 80 2.65 13.19 9.95
C ASP A 80 1.51 12.30 10.43
N ARG A 81 1.18 11.21 9.71
CA ARG A 81 0.01 10.36 10.00
C ARG A 81 0.31 8.89 9.76
N ARG A 82 -0.12 8.08 10.71
CA ARG A 82 -0.15 6.62 10.57
C ARG A 82 -1.56 6.20 10.18
N ARG A 83 -1.71 5.41 9.11
CA ARG A 83 -3.01 4.94 8.63
C ARG A 83 -3.04 3.43 8.45
N LEU A 84 -4.05 2.81 9.02
CA LEU A 84 -4.43 1.43 8.72
C LEU A 84 -5.64 1.44 7.80
N LEU A 85 -5.53 0.79 6.66
CA LEU A 85 -6.57 0.72 5.64
C LEU A 85 -7.04 -0.73 5.44
N ASP A 86 -8.31 -0.89 5.08
CA ASP A 86 -8.93 -2.13 4.65
C ASP A 86 -9.11 -2.06 3.13
N LEU A 87 -8.47 -2.97 2.43
CA LEU A 87 -8.57 -3.14 0.98
C LEU A 87 -9.50 -4.30 0.66
N GLY A 88 -10.55 -4.02 -0.12
CA GLY A 88 -11.41 -5.03 -0.72
C GLY A 88 -11.22 -5.06 -2.24
N ILE A 89 -11.08 -6.25 -2.81
CA ILE A 89 -11.05 -6.47 -4.26
C ILE A 89 -12.15 -7.48 -4.60
N SER A 90 -13.07 -7.10 -5.48
CA SER A 90 -14.17 -7.96 -5.92
C SER A 90 -14.31 -7.95 -7.44
N ALA A 91 -14.91 -9.01 -7.99
CA ALA A 91 -15.22 -9.09 -9.41
C ALA A 91 -16.43 -8.19 -9.74
N GLY A 92 -16.32 -7.45 -10.83
CA GLY A 92 -17.41 -6.77 -11.50
C GLY A 92 -17.82 -7.50 -12.79
N SER A 93 -18.76 -6.93 -13.53
CA SER A 93 -19.12 -7.42 -14.87
C SER A 93 -17.94 -7.27 -15.84
N GLU A 94 -17.91 -8.07 -16.92
CA GLU A 94 -16.93 -7.97 -18.02
C GLU A 94 -15.47 -8.05 -17.54
N SER A 95 -15.19 -8.95 -16.58
CA SER A 95 -13.85 -9.13 -15.97
C SER A 95 -13.28 -7.87 -15.29
N ARG A 96 -14.13 -6.90 -14.95
CA ARG A 96 -13.71 -5.75 -14.14
C ARG A 96 -13.36 -6.16 -12.74
N LEU A 97 -12.50 -5.36 -12.10
CA LEU A 97 -12.21 -5.45 -10.67
C LEU A 97 -12.66 -4.17 -10.00
N ILE A 98 -13.36 -4.32 -8.88
CA ILE A 98 -13.82 -3.21 -8.05
C ILE A 98 -12.97 -3.19 -6.80
N TYR A 99 -12.27 -2.09 -6.61
CA TYR A 99 -11.46 -1.81 -5.45
C TYR A 99 -12.19 -0.89 -4.50
N ARG A 100 -12.24 -1.30 -3.24
CA ARG A 100 -12.75 -0.51 -2.14
C ARG A 100 -11.69 -0.37 -1.07
N VAL A 101 -11.30 0.84 -0.76
CA VAL A 101 -10.36 1.14 0.32
C VAL A 101 -11.04 1.97 1.38
N ARG A 102 -10.88 1.56 2.65
CA ARG A 102 -11.50 2.20 3.79
C ARG A 102 -10.48 2.42 4.89
N THR A 103 -10.43 3.63 5.43
CA THR A 103 -9.59 3.90 6.60
C THR A 103 -10.22 3.25 7.84
N LEU A 104 -9.50 2.32 8.46
CA LEU A 104 -9.88 1.69 9.72
C LEU A 104 -9.41 2.52 10.92
N ARG A 105 -8.19 3.06 10.82
CA ARG A 105 -7.56 3.84 11.90
C ARG A 105 -6.65 4.89 11.29
N GLU A 106 -6.68 6.08 11.87
CA GLU A 106 -5.72 7.15 11.58
C GLU A 106 -5.23 7.74 12.89
N GLN A 107 -3.93 7.98 12.99
CA GLN A 107 -3.27 8.57 14.16
C GLN A 107 -2.25 9.59 13.71
N GLU A 108 -2.25 10.74 14.35
CA GLU A 108 -1.18 11.72 14.20
C GLU A 108 0.12 11.20 14.80
N ARG A 109 1.25 11.58 14.20
CA ARG A 109 2.60 11.35 14.71
C ARG A 109 3.50 12.53 14.41
N GLN A 110 4.69 12.53 15.01
CA GLN A 110 5.72 13.49 14.65
C GLN A 110 6.09 13.30 13.18
N PRO A 111 6.17 14.39 12.39
CA PRO A 111 6.54 14.31 10.98
C PRO A 111 7.88 13.58 10.77
N MET A 112 7.93 12.73 9.75
CA MET A 112 9.10 11.92 9.42
C MET A 112 9.56 12.18 8.00
N ALA A 113 10.73 12.80 7.86
CA ALA A 113 11.37 13.06 6.58
C ALA A 113 11.57 11.79 5.73
N LEU A 114 11.72 10.63 6.38
CA LEU A 114 11.81 9.33 5.72
C LEU A 114 10.60 9.03 4.81
N LEU A 115 9.42 9.55 5.11
CA LEU A 115 8.20 9.30 4.35
C LEU A 115 7.81 10.46 3.43
N GLU A 116 8.56 11.56 3.42
CA GLU A 116 8.33 12.65 2.48
C GLU A 116 8.82 12.26 1.09
N HIS A 117 7.95 12.39 0.07
CA HIS A 117 8.24 11.94 -1.29
C HIS A 117 9.44 12.66 -1.91
N ASP A 118 9.46 13.99 -1.84
CA ASP A 118 10.47 14.84 -2.48
C ASP A 118 11.63 15.23 -1.56
N HIS A 119 11.75 14.54 -0.40
CA HIS A 119 12.83 14.84 0.54
C HIS A 119 14.18 14.37 0.00
N PRO A 120 15.25 15.20 0.09
CA PRO A 120 16.59 14.79 -0.32
C PRO A 120 17.06 13.54 0.40
N ARG A 121 17.59 12.56 -0.34
CA ARG A 121 18.03 11.26 0.18
C ARG A 121 19.54 11.11 0.21
N SER A 122 20.04 10.27 1.09
CA SER A 122 21.41 9.79 1.04
C SER A 122 21.58 8.71 -0.06
N GLU A 123 22.82 8.23 -0.25
CA GLU A 123 23.12 7.13 -1.19
C GLU A 123 22.81 5.74 -0.61
N HIS A 124 22.51 5.65 0.69
CA HIS A 124 22.16 4.41 1.36
C HIS A 124 20.71 3.99 1.07
N PHE A 125 20.46 2.69 1.22
CA PHE A 125 19.12 2.13 1.05
C PHE A 125 18.66 1.46 2.35
N VAL A 126 17.36 1.52 2.59
CA VAL A 126 16.68 0.75 3.62
C VAL A 126 15.43 0.11 3.03
N THR A 127 15.14 -1.12 3.43
CA THR A 127 13.96 -1.83 2.96
C THR A 127 12.79 -1.59 3.89
N ILE A 128 11.65 -1.17 3.31
CA ILE A 128 10.37 -1.04 3.99
C ILE A 128 9.39 -2.09 3.46
N CYS A 129 8.55 -2.64 4.33
CA CYS A 129 7.50 -3.56 3.90
C CYS A 129 6.41 -2.79 3.15
N ALA A 130 6.15 -3.17 1.89
CA ALA A 130 5.14 -2.53 1.05
C ALA A 130 3.69 -2.67 1.58
N TRP A 131 3.47 -3.49 2.60
CA TRP A 131 2.15 -3.75 3.19
C TRP A 131 1.94 -3.15 4.57
N CYS A 132 2.92 -3.26 5.46
CA CYS A 132 2.78 -2.79 6.84
C CYS A 132 3.73 -1.65 7.21
N GLU A 133 4.58 -1.22 6.25
CA GLU A 133 5.55 -0.14 6.40
C GLU A 133 6.57 -0.32 7.53
N ARG A 134 6.75 -1.54 8.04
CA ARG A 134 7.87 -1.87 8.93
C ARG A 134 9.17 -1.84 8.15
N VAL A 135 10.22 -1.42 8.82
CA VAL A 135 11.58 -1.32 8.29
C VAL A 135 12.36 -2.58 8.60
N ALA A 136 13.04 -3.15 7.61
CA ALA A 136 13.97 -4.26 7.83
C ALA A 136 15.25 -3.74 8.48
N VAL A 137 15.51 -4.18 9.71
CA VAL A 137 16.68 -3.78 10.50
C VAL A 137 17.59 -4.99 10.71
N PRO A 138 18.84 -4.97 10.24
CA PRO A 138 19.79 -6.07 10.44
C PRO A 138 19.84 -6.52 11.90
N ALA A 139 19.83 -7.82 12.16
CA ALA A 139 19.81 -8.46 13.48
C ALA A 139 18.57 -8.19 14.36
N HIS A 140 17.63 -7.31 13.95
CA HIS A 140 16.42 -6.98 14.73
C HIS A 140 15.13 -7.36 14.00
N GLY A 141 15.21 -7.76 12.72
CA GLY A 141 14.04 -8.09 11.91
C GLY A 141 13.26 -6.85 11.45
N TRP A 142 11.94 -6.98 11.34
CA TRP A 142 11.05 -5.92 10.85
C TRP A 142 10.48 -5.11 12.01
N LEU A 143 10.87 -3.86 12.11
CA LEU A 143 10.48 -2.94 13.19
C LEU A 143 9.54 -1.84 12.67
N GLU A 144 8.67 -1.33 13.55
CA GLU A 144 7.97 -0.07 13.30
C GLU A 144 9.00 1.06 13.07
N ILE A 145 8.65 2.06 12.25
CA ILE A 145 9.60 3.12 11.85
C ILE A 145 10.20 3.80 13.08
N GLU A 146 9.39 4.11 14.10
CA GLU A 146 9.83 4.76 15.32
C GLU A 146 10.84 3.90 16.12
N ALA A 147 10.61 2.60 16.17
CA ALA A 147 11.54 1.66 16.80
C ALA A 147 12.82 1.48 15.96
N ALA A 148 12.66 1.47 14.63
CA ALA A 148 13.80 1.38 13.70
C ALA A 148 14.72 2.60 13.81
N ILE A 149 14.18 3.82 13.97
CA ILE A 149 14.96 5.04 14.19
C ILE A 149 15.84 4.94 15.47
N ALA A 150 15.33 4.33 16.52
CA ALA A 150 16.11 4.15 17.76
C ALA A 150 17.34 3.24 17.57
N VAL A 151 17.29 2.32 16.59
CA VAL A 151 18.38 1.38 16.29
C VAL A 151 19.23 1.84 15.09
N LEU A 152 18.61 2.53 14.14
CA LEU A 152 19.24 3.08 12.94
C LEU A 152 19.01 4.60 12.90
N PRO A 153 19.82 5.41 13.60
CA PRO A 153 19.65 6.87 13.66
C PRO A 153 19.68 7.55 12.27
N ALA A 154 20.33 6.92 11.29
CA ALA A 154 20.36 7.41 9.90
C ALA A 154 18.96 7.60 9.28
N LEU A 155 17.93 6.93 9.80
CA LEU A 155 16.53 7.11 9.35
C LEU A 155 15.95 8.49 9.71
N ALA A 156 16.51 9.16 10.70
CA ALA A 156 16.11 10.48 11.17
C ALA A 156 17.08 11.61 10.77
N GLU A 157 18.11 11.31 9.98
CA GLU A 157 19.05 12.30 9.49
C GLU A 157 18.38 13.28 8.51
N PRO A 158 18.95 14.50 8.30
CA PRO A 158 18.46 15.46 7.32
C PRO A 158 18.41 14.92 5.88
N ARG A 159 19.17 13.87 5.58
CA ARG A 159 19.12 13.09 4.33
C ARG A 159 18.97 11.62 4.65
N PRO A 160 17.74 11.17 4.94
CA PRO A 160 17.51 9.77 5.27
C PRO A 160 17.80 8.87 4.07
N PRO A 161 17.94 7.54 4.27
CA PRO A 161 18.16 6.59 3.19
C PRO A 161 17.06 6.61 2.15
N GLN A 162 17.38 6.13 0.95
CA GLN A 162 16.42 5.80 -0.07
C GLN A 162 15.60 4.57 0.37
N LEU A 163 14.30 4.55 0.01
CA LEU A 163 13.43 3.43 0.32
C LEU A 163 13.45 2.41 -0.82
N THR A 164 13.70 1.16 -0.48
CA THR A 164 13.37 0.00 -1.31
C THR A 164 12.20 -0.74 -0.67
N HIS A 165 11.47 -1.52 -1.45
CA HIS A 165 10.32 -2.26 -0.95
C HIS A 165 10.60 -3.76 -0.90
N GLY A 166 9.98 -4.43 0.06
CA GLY A 166 9.95 -5.87 0.21
C GLY A 166 8.66 -6.25 0.94
N VAL A 167 8.52 -7.51 1.32
CA VAL A 167 7.37 -8.00 2.08
C VAL A 167 7.88 -8.74 3.30
N CYS A 168 7.47 -8.31 4.50
CA CYS A 168 7.83 -9.02 5.74
C CYS A 168 7.08 -10.36 5.84
N GLU A 169 7.60 -11.29 6.65
CA GLU A 169 7.07 -12.65 6.79
C GLU A 169 5.61 -12.67 7.21
N VAL A 170 5.20 -11.77 8.10
CA VAL A 170 3.80 -11.66 8.58
C VAL A 170 2.87 -11.26 7.44
N CYS A 171 3.28 -10.26 6.65
CA CYS A 171 2.49 -9.82 5.50
C CYS A 171 2.49 -10.88 4.38
N ALA A 172 3.62 -11.55 4.13
CA ALA A 172 3.71 -12.63 3.16
C ALA A 172 2.75 -13.78 3.49
N GLN A 173 2.67 -14.19 4.75
CA GLN A 173 1.73 -15.22 5.21
C GLN A 173 0.27 -14.79 5.02
N ALA A 174 -0.08 -13.54 5.38
CA ALA A 174 -1.43 -13.03 5.20
C ALA A 174 -1.84 -12.94 3.72
N LEU A 175 -0.91 -12.52 2.84
CA LEU A 175 -1.13 -12.48 1.40
C LEU A 175 -1.27 -13.89 0.81
N HIS A 176 -0.47 -14.84 1.29
CA HIS A 176 -0.59 -16.25 0.89
C HIS A 176 -1.95 -16.82 1.29
N GLY A 177 -2.41 -16.58 2.52
CA GLY A 177 -3.75 -16.96 2.96
C GLY A 177 -4.85 -16.38 2.07
N ALA A 178 -4.74 -15.09 1.71
CA ALA A 178 -5.67 -14.46 0.79
C ALA A 178 -5.67 -15.06 -0.62
N LEU A 179 -4.56 -15.65 -1.06
CA LEU A 179 -4.46 -16.35 -2.34
C LEU A 179 -5.00 -17.78 -2.27
N SER A 180 -4.94 -18.43 -1.12
CA SER A 180 -5.28 -19.86 -0.92
C SER A 180 -6.75 -20.12 -0.59
N GLU A 181 -7.64 -19.09 -0.59
CA GLU A 181 -9.05 -19.20 -0.16
C GLU A 181 -9.27 -19.49 1.34
N GLU A 182 -8.22 -19.62 2.12
CA GLU A 182 -8.33 -19.73 3.57
C GLU A 182 -8.80 -18.40 4.18
N PRO A 183 -9.65 -18.43 5.23
CA PRO A 183 -10.06 -17.21 5.91
C PRO A 183 -8.81 -16.51 6.44
N VAL A 184 -8.59 -15.28 6.01
CA VAL A 184 -7.45 -14.47 6.45
C VAL A 184 -7.48 -14.39 7.98
N SER A 185 -6.49 -14.98 8.62
CA SER A 185 -6.30 -14.92 10.06
C SER A 185 -6.27 -13.46 10.53
N ALA A 186 -6.85 -13.19 11.69
CA ALA A 186 -6.90 -11.87 12.33
C ALA A 186 -5.51 -11.27 12.68
N ALA A 187 -4.43 -11.88 12.19
CA ALA A 187 -3.04 -11.46 12.45
C ALA A 187 -2.71 -10.02 11.99
N LEU A 188 -3.42 -9.50 10.97
CA LEU A 188 -3.25 -8.12 10.52
C LEU A 188 -4.02 -7.08 11.34
N ALA A 189 -4.93 -7.50 12.23
CA ALA A 189 -5.65 -6.58 13.11
C ALA A 189 -4.76 -5.97 14.22
N GLN A 190 -3.53 -6.43 14.35
CA GLN A 190 -2.54 -5.96 15.34
C GLN A 190 -1.51 -4.96 14.76
N LEU A 191 -1.73 -4.48 13.52
CA LEU A 191 -0.89 -3.47 12.87
C LEU A 191 -1.23 -2.04 13.29
#